data_b8475cc75aa7ec300d12569dcfc17c74
#
_entry.id   b8475cc75aa7ec300d12569dcfc17c74
#
_cell.length_a   1.000
_cell.length_b   1.000
_cell.length_c   1.000
_cell.angle_alpha   90.00
_cell.angle_beta   90.00
_cell.angle_gamma   90.00
#
_symmetry.space_group_name_H-M   'P 1'
#
loop_
_entity.id
_entity.type
_entity.pdbx_description
1 polymer ?
#
loop_
_entity_poly.entity_id
_entity_poly.type
_entity_poly.pdbx_seq_one_letter_code
_entity_poly.pdbx_strand_id
1 'polypeptide(L)'
;VKQGQKPVIAGRSEAKINSLAEKHGLKYLIFDLNNRENIVKQIEKFPLVLNCAGPFTRTAQPLVEACLTTQTHYLDITGEIEVFEKIKSYHAQALKSKIILMPGVGFDVVPTDCLAKLLHTKLPDATHLELAFTNVGGSVSHGTVTTMLENLGNAGAARENGVIVPKPMGDKGKIIDFGKFKHFAMTIPWGDVSTAHHTTGIPNIETYVGVPKLAYWFMKLQFLFNPILRSRFIKKQLQNYVDKKITGPTEHQSQKGQSFIWGKATITEGKTDEA
;
A
#
# COMPACT_ATOMS: atom_id res chain seq x y z
N VAL A 1 8.85 18.11 10.06
CA VAL A 1 9.07 19.56 10.06
C VAL A 1 8.10 20.25 11.01
N LYS A 2 6.78 20.06 10.86
CA LYS A 2 5.77 20.67 11.76
C LYS A 2 5.91 20.25 13.23
N GLN A 3 6.48 19.07 13.51
CA GLN A 3 6.73 18.54 14.85
C GLN A 3 8.19 18.66 15.32
N GLY A 4 8.96 19.58 14.73
CA GLY A 4 10.37 19.81 15.07
C GLY A 4 11.35 18.79 14.46
N GLN A 5 10.89 17.74 13.80
CA GLN A 5 11.76 16.77 13.13
C GLN A 5 12.42 17.39 11.89
N LYS A 6 13.72 17.13 11.72
CA LYS A 6 14.49 17.60 10.57
C LYS A 6 15.08 16.38 9.81
N PRO A 7 14.28 15.66 9.02
CA PRO A 7 14.78 14.53 8.24
C PRO A 7 15.74 15.02 7.15
N VAL A 8 16.65 14.14 6.74
CA VAL A 8 17.39 14.31 5.49
C VAL A 8 16.53 13.73 4.38
N ILE A 9 16.22 14.50 3.35
CA ILE A 9 15.45 14.04 2.22
C ILE A 9 16.36 13.51 1.13
N ALA A 10 15.94 12.44 0.45
CA ALA A 10 16.75 11.82 -0.60
C ALA A 10 15.92 11.50 -1.84
N GLY A 11 16.56 11.46 -2.99
CA GLY A 11 15.95 11.05 -4.24
C GLY A 11 16.89 11.18 -5.44
N ARG A 12 16.42 10.72 -6.60
CA ARG A 12 17.20 10.68 -7.84
C ARG A 12 17.18 12.00 -8.64
N SER A 13 16.20 12.85 -8.43
CA SER A 13 16.01 14.10 -9.17
C SER A 13 16.50 15.27 -8.34
N GLU A 14 17.72 15.78 -8.67
CA GLU A 14 18.33 16.90 -7.97
C GLU A 14 17.40 18.12 -7.92
N ALA A 15 16.82 18.52 -9.06
CA ALA A 15 15.95 19.70 -9.13
C ALA A 15 14.73 19.60 -8.17
N LYS A 16 14.08 18.41 -8.09
CA LYS A 16 12.93 18.20 -7.20
C LYS A 16 13.34 18.17 -5.74
N ILE A 17 14.43 17.48 -5.42
CA ILE A 17 14.91 17.33 -4.05
C ILE A 17 15.44 18.65 -3.51
N ASN A 18 16.23 19.38 -4.30
CA ASN A 18 16.75 20.68 -3.90
C ASN A 18 15.62 21.69 -3.61
N SER A 19 14.67 21.84 -4.53
CA SER A 19 13.50 22.70 -4.32
C SER A 19 12.71 22.37 -3.05
N LEU A 20 12.53 21.07 -2.76
CA LEU A 20 11.84 20.64 -1.54
C LEU A 20 12.71 20.92 -0.29
N ALA A 21 14.01 20.70 -0.35
CA ALA A 21 14.94 20.94 0.73
C ALA A 21 14.97 22.42 1.11
N GLU A 22 15.10 23.31 0.12
CA GLU A 22 15.10 24.76 0.30
C GLU A 22 13.79 25.25 0.93
N LYS A 23 12.63 24.79 0.40
CA LYS A 23 11.31 25.14 0.92
C LYS A 23 11.16 24.84 2.43
N HIS A 24 11.82 23.81 2.93
CA HIS A 24 11.66 23.33 4.31
C HIS A 24 12.90 23.46 5.18
N GLY A 25 14.00 24.02 4.68
CA GLY A 25 15.26 24.15 5.40
C GLY A 25 15.88 22.81 5.81
N LEU A 26 15.83 21.80 4.92
CA LEU A 26 16.29 20.44 5.18
C LEU A 26 17.62 20.14 4.48
N LYS A 27 18.38 19.20 5.05
CA LYS A 27 19.51 18.59 4.34
C LYS A 27 18.99 17.58 3.32
N TYR A 28 19.76 17.33 2.25
CA TYR A 28 19.36 16.38 1.22
C TYR A 28 20.53 15.53 0.68
N LEU A 29 20.18 14.43 0.03
CA LEU A 29 21.08 13.52 -0.67
C LEU A 29 20.51 13.23 -2.06
N ILE A 30 21.40 13.11 -3.06
CA ILE A 30 21.02 12.76 -4.43
C ILE A 30 21.67 11.42 -4.76
N PHE A 31 20.86 10.39 -4.91
CA PHE A 31 21.29 9.08 -5.37
C PHE A 31 20.10 8.29 -5.96
N ASP A 32 20.40 7.27 -6.73
CA ASP A 32 19.47 6.28 -7.23
C ASP A 32 19.66 4.93 -6.54
N LEU A 33 18.79 3.98 -6.84
CA LEU A 33 18.80 2.64 -6.24
C LEU A 33 19.42 1.56 -7.15
N ASN A 34 20.19 1.96 -8.17
CA ASN A 34 20.79 1.02 -9.12
C ASN A 34 22.14 0.46 -8.65
N ASN A 35 22.82 1.18 -7.75
CA ASN A 35 24.13 0.79 -7.23
C ASN A 35 24.05 0.53 -5.71
N ARG A 36 24.17 -0.74 -5.32
CA ARG A 36 24.09 -1.17 -3.94
C ARG A 36 25.15 -0.55 -3.03
N GLU A 37 26.39 -0.46 -3.50
CA GLU A 37 27.49 0.11 -2.70
C GLU A 37 27.25 1.58 -2.41
N ASN A 38 26.72 2.31 -3.40
CA ASN A 38 26.35 3.70 -3.22
C ASN A 38 25.19 3.84 -2.22
N ILE A 39 24.15 3.00 -2.30
CA ILE A 39 23.04 3.03 -1.33
C ILE A 39 23.58 2.83 0.09
N VAL A 40 24.39 1.80 0.33
CA VAL A 40 25.03 1.51 1.63
C VAL A 40 25.76 2.73 2.15
N LYS A 41 26.65 3.33 1.34
CA LYS A 41 27.44 4.52 1.71
C LYS A 41 26.55 5.72 2.07
N GLN A 42 25.40 5.88 1.38
CA GLN A 42 24.50 7.01 1.62
C GLN A 42 23.70 6.85 2.92
N ILE A 43 23.33 5.60 3.28
CA ILE A 43 22.42 5.36 4.41
C ILE A 43 23.13 4.92 5.71
N GLU A 44 24.39 4.51 5.68
CA GLU A 44 25.14 3.96 6.84
C GLU A 44 25.18 4.86 8.09
N LYS A 45 25.00 6.17 7.90
CA LYS A 45 25.04 7.19 8.98
C LYS A 45 23.66 7.46 9.60
N PHE A 46 22.62 6.83 9.08
CA PHE A 46 21.27 7.05 9.53
C PHE A 46 20.74 5.88 10.35
N PRO A 47 20.04 6.13 11.45
CA PRO A 47 19.44 5.06 12.23
C PRO A 47 18.21 4.44 11.55
N LEU A 48 17.58 5.17 10.64
CA LEU A 48 16.31 4.82 10.02
C LEU A 48 16.21 5.35 8.59
N VAL A 49 15.69 4.54 7.69
CA VAL A 49 15.23 4.92 6.36
C VAL A 49 13.71 4.80 6.30
N LEU A 50 13.01 5.87 5.89
CA LEU A 50 11.62 5.84 5.48
C LEU A 50 11.55 5.93 3.96
N ASN A 51 11.19 4.83 3.30
CA ASN A 51 11.02 4.77 1.86
C ASN A 51 9.63 5.27 1.45
N CYS A 52 9.58 6.42 0.78
CA CYS A 52 8.37 6.98 0.18
C CYS A 52 8.40 6.92 -1.36
N ALA A 53 9.35 6.20 -1.95
CA ALA A 53 9.59 6.16 -3.39
C ALA A 53 8.93 4.93 -4.03
N GLY A 54 7.69 5.06 -4.48
CA GLY A 54 7.04 4.02 -5.30
C GLY A 54 7.58 3.94 -6.74
N PRO A 55 7.29 2.86 -7.49
CA PRO A 55 6.65 1.63 -7.03
C PRO A 55 7.54 0.81 -6.08
N PHE A 56 6.97 0.32 -5.00
CA PHE A 56 7.74 -0.32 -3.92
C PHE A 56 8.29 -1.69 -4.32
N THR A 57 7.66 -2.39 -5.26
CA THR A 57 8.21 -3.60 -5.90
C THR A 57 9.62 -3.41 -6.47
N ARG A 58 10.00 -2.17 -6.83
CA ARG A 58 11.32 -1.84 -7.37
C ARG A 58 12.25 -1.22 -6.35
N THR A 59 11.72 -0.49 -5.38
CA THR A 59 12.52 0.33 -4.47
C THR A 59 12.76 -0.31 -3.10
N ALA A 60 11.86 -1.18 -2.63
CA ALA A 60 11.96 -1.76 -1.30
C ALA A 60 13.15 -2.72 -1.16
N GLN A 61 13.30 -3.68 -2.07
CA GLN A 61 14.34 -4.69 -1.95
C GLN A 61 15.76 -4.10 -1.86
N PRO A 62 16.24 -3.22 -2.77
CA PRO A 62 17.58 -2.67 -2.67
C PRO A 62 17.83 -1.86 -1.39
N LEU A 63 16.81 -1.15 -0.89
CA LEU A 63 16.91 -0.42 0.37
C LEU A 63 16.93 -1.35 1.59
N VAL A 64 16.09 -2.38 1.63
CA VAL A 64 16.08 -3.39 2.70
C VAL A 64 17.42 -4.11 2.79
N GLU A 65 17.98 -4.53 1.65
CA GLU A 65 19.30 -5.21 1.62
C GLU A 65 20.43 -4.29 2.09
N ALA A 66 20.38 -3.01 1.75
CA ALA A 66 21.33 -2.02 2.26
C ALA A 66 21.13 -1.78 3.77
N CYS A 67 19.90 -1.67 4.24
CA CYS A 67 19.57 -1.53 5.67
C CYS A 67 20.07 -2.72 6.51
N LEU A 68 19.92 -3.94 5.99
CA LEU A 68 20.49 -5.14 6.63
C LEU A 68 22.03 -5.09 6.75
N THR A 69 22.69 -4.50 5.74
CA THR A 69 24.16 -4.37 5.72
C THR A 69 24.64 -3.29 6.69
N THR A 70 23.94 -2.15 6.77
CA THR A 70 24.33 -0.99 7.58
C THR A 70 23.75 -1.00 9.00
N GLN A 71 22.93 -2.01 9.33
CA GLN A 71 22.18 -2.09 10.59
C GLN A 71 21.23 -0.88 10.78
N THR A 72 20.67 -0.37 9.69
CA THR A 72 19.71 0.73 9.67
C THR A 72 18.28 0.18 9.69
N HIS A 73 17.39 0.77 10.48
CA HIS A 73 15.97 0.40 10.46
C HIS A 73 15.31 0.81 9.14
N TYR A 74 14.34 0.02 8.68
CA TYR A 74 13.60 0.28 7.44
C TYR A 74 12.11 0.43 7.70
N LEU A 75 11.53 1.50 7.17
CA LEU A 75 10.09 1.73 7.08
C LEU A 75 9.73 2.05 5.62
N ASP A 76 8.51 1.73 5.21
CA ASP A 76 7.94 2.25 3.96
C ASP A 76 6.43 2.48 4.08
N ILE A 77 5.83 3.06 3.05
CA ILE A 77 4.39 3.33 2.99
C ILE A 77 3.70 2.48 1.90
N THR A 78 4.21 1.28 1.65
CA THR A 78 3.63 0.38 0.63
C THR A 78 2.23 -0.09 0.98
N GLY A 79 1.41 -0.36 -0.04
CA GLY A 79 0.18 -1.15 0.02
C GLY A 79 0.26 -2.42 -0.84
N GLU A 80 1.46 -2.78 -1.34
CA GLU A 80 1.67 -3.84 -2.31
C GLU A 80 1.92 -5.19 -1.63
N ILE A 81 1.04 -6.19 -1.85
CA ILE A 81 1.12 -7.53 -1.22
C ILE A 81 2.50 -8.17 -1.44
N GLU A 82 3.03 -8.10 -2.67
CA GLU A 82 4.32 -8.70 -3.02
C GLU A 82 5.47 -8.11 -2.19
N VAL A 83 5.40 -6.82 -1.87
CA VAL A 83 6.41 -6.14 -1.05
C VAL A 83 6.35 -6.64 0.39
N PHE A 84 5.15 -6.78 0.97
CA PHE A 84 4.97 -7.33 2.31
C PHE A 84 5.52 -8.75 2.42
N GLU A 85 5.14 -9.64 1.50
CA GLU A 85 5.62 -11.04 1.50
C GLU A 85 7.13 -11.11 1.27
N LYS A 86 7.68 -10.24 0.39
CA LYS A 86 9.12 -10.16 0.16
C LYS A 86 9.87 -9.69 1.41
N ILE A 87 9.42 -8.61 2.06
CA ILE A 87 10.08 -8.09 3.26
C ILE A 87 9.99 -9.10 4.41
N LYS A 88 8.87 -9.79 4.56
CA LYS A 88 8.70 -10.88 5.53
C LYS A 88 9.75 -11.98 5.36
N SER A 89 10.18 -12.28 4.13
CA SER A 89 11.22 -13.28 3.88
C SER A 89 12.59 -12.90 4.43
N TYR A 90 12.83 -11.64 4.77
CA TYR A 90 14.06 -11.16 5.42
C TYR A 90 14.02 -11.23 6.96
N HIS A 91 12.97 -11.79 7.58
CA HIS A 91 12.79 -11.81 9.03
C HIS A 91 14.00 -12.33 9.80
N ALA A 92 14.56 -13.49 9.40
CA ALA A 92 15.72 -14.07 10.05
C ALA A 92 16.98 -13.19 9.96
N GLN A 93 17.17 -12.52 8.80
CA GLN A 93 18.29 -11.59 8.62
C GLN A 93 18.09 -10.31 9.45
N ALA A 94 16.87 -9.81 9.55
CA ALA A 94 16.55 -8.63 10.37
C ALA A 94 16.83 -8.89 11.86
N LEU A 95 16.44 -10.06 12.37
CA LEU A 95 16.76 -10.49 13.73
C LEU A 95 18.28 -10.55 13.97
N LYS A 96 19.03 -11.16 13.04
CA LYS A 96 20.49 -11.25 13.12
C LYS A 96 21.15 -9.86 13.10
N SER A 97 20.67 -8.95 12.26
CA SER A 97 21.17 -7.57 12.15
C SER A 97 20.63 -6.65 13.24
N LYS A 98 19.68 -7.12 14.08
CA LYS A 98 19.02 -6.35 15.16
C LYS A 98 18.32 -5.08 14.64
N ILE A 99 17.68 -5.16 13.48
CA ILE A 99 16.93 -4.05 12.89
C ILE A 99 15.44 -4.38 12.79
N ILE A 100 14.66 -3.33 12.67
CA ILE A 100 13.22 -3.38 12.36
C ILE A 100 13.05 -3.20 10.85
N LEU A 101 12.31 -4.12 10.23
CA LEU A 101 11.77 -3.97 8.88
C LEU A 101 10.25 -3.86 9.02
N MET A 102 9.69 -2.67 8.81
CA MET A 102 8.26 -2.39 9.00
C MET A 102 7.69 -1.73 7.74
N PRO A 103 7.25 -2.53 6.76
CA PRO A 103 6.56 -2.01 5.59
C PRO A 103 5.14 -1.55 5.94
N GLY A 104 4.58 -0.66 5.11
CA GLY A 104 3.18 -0.25 5.20
C GLY A 104 2.84 0.67 6.38
N VAL A 105 3.77 1.54 6.83
CA VAL A 105 3.49 2.48 7.93
C VAL A 105 2.66 3.70 7.47
N GLY A 106 2.10 3.65 6.28
CA GLY A 106 1.24 4.68 5.70
C GLY A 106 -0.25 4.43 5.89
N PHE A 107 -1.05 5.36 5.36
CA PHE A 107 -2.52 5.29 5.43
C PHE A 107 -3.07 4.04 4.72
N ASP A 108 -2.37 3.52 3.72
CA ASP A 108 -2.88 2.43 2.88
C ASP A 108 -3.18 1.14 3.67
N VAL A 109 -2.53 0.93 4.81
CA VAL A 109 -2.67 -0.31 5.61
C VAL A 109 -2.95 -0.04 7.09
N VAL A 110 -2.29 0.96 7.70
CA VAL A 110 -2.35 1.17 9.16
C VAL A 110 -3.78 1.23 9.71
N PRO A 111 -4.74 2.00 9.14
CA PRO A 111 -6.08 2.10 9.71
C PRO A 111 -6.84 0.77 9.66
N THR A 112 -6.76 0.05 8.53
CA THR A 112 -7.47 -1.21 8.31
C THR A 112 -6.85 -2.36 9.10
N ASP A 113 -5.52 -2.41 9.22
CA ASP A 113 -4.83 -3.42 10.04
C ASP A 113 -5.08 -3.22 11.54
N CYS A 114 -5.12 -1.97 12.01
CA CYS A 114 -5.55 -1.66 13.38
C CYS A 114 -7.01 -2.08 13.64
N LEU A 115 -7.90 -1.87 12.67
CA LEU A 115 -9.29 -2.31 12.75
C LEU A 115 -9.37 -3.84 12.77
N ALA A 116 -8.58 -4.53 11.93
CA ALA A 116 -8.48 -6.00 11.95
C ALA A 116 -8.07 -6.52 13.34
N LYS A 117 -7.07 -5.88 13.97
CA LYS A 117 -6.65 -6.23 15.33
C LYS A 117 -7.74 -6.00 16.36
N LEU A 118 -8.47 -4.88 16.26
CA LEU A 118 -9.60 -4.57 17.14
C LEU A 118 -10.70 -5.64 17.03
N LEU A 119 -11.09 -5.99 15.81
CA LEU A 119 -12.10 -7.02 15.54
C LEU A 119 -11.66 -8.40 16.08
N HIS A 120 -10.41 -8.79 15.81
CA HIS A 120 -9.87 -10.04 16.33
C HIS A 120 -9.82 -10.06 17.86
N THR A 121 -9.57 -8.92 18.52
CA THR A 121 -9.60 -8.84 19.99
C THR A 121 -10.99 -9.09 20.54
N LYS A 122 -12.05 -8.64 19.83
CA LYS A 122 -13.45 -8.87 20.20
C LYS A 122 -13.94 -10.26 19.79
N LEU A 123 -13.42 -10.83 18.71
CA LEU A 123 -13.79 -12.13 18.18
C LEU A 123 -12.53 -12.96 17.87
N PRO A 124 -11.85 -13.54 18.91
CA PRO A 124 -10.57 -14.24 18.74
C PRO A 124 -10.64 -15.47 17.82
N ASP A 125 -11.80 -16.13 17.77
CA ASP A 125 -12.03 -17.35 16.97
C ASP A 125 -12.49 -17.04 15.54
N ALA A 126 -12.36 -15.78 15.09
CA ALA A 126 -12.74 -15.38 13.75
C ALA A 126 -11.95 -16.18 12.70
N THR A 127 -12.68 -16.70 11.72
CA THR A 127 -12.11 -17.46 10.59
C THR A 127 -12.12 -16.67 9.29
N HIS A 128 -12.92 -15.60 9.23
CA HIS A 128 -13.06 -14.72 8.06
C HIS A 128 -12.98 -13.26 8.47
N LEU A 129 -12.29 -12.47 7.68
CA LEU A 129 -12.14 -11.03 7.83
C LEU A 129 -12.40 -10.34 6.50
N GLU A 130 -13.27 -9.36 6.53
CA GLU A 130 -13.52 -8.45 5.42
C GLU A 130 -13.14 -7.05 5.86
N LEU A 131 -12.29 -6.39 5.12
CA LEU A 131 -11.89 -5.01 5.35
C LEU A 131 -12.27 -4.16 4.15
N ALA A 132 -12.67 -2.93 4.39
CA ALA A 132 -13.02 -2.01 3.31
C ALA A 132 -12.59 -0.59 3.62
N PHE A 133 -12.33 0.18 2.57
CA PHE A 133 -12.14 1.61 2.68
C PHE A 133 -12.80 2.35 1.50
N THR A 134 -13.07 3.62 1.72
CA THR A 134 -13.52 4.54 0.66
C THR A 134 -13.06 5.95 0.97
N ASN A 135 -12.83 6.73 -0.07
CA ASN A 135 -12.43 8.13 0.03
C ASN A 135 -13.51 9.03 -0.58
N VAL A 136 -13.87 10.08 0.14
CA VAL A 136 -14.89 11.06 -0.30
C VAL A 136 -14.26 12.45 -0.29
N GLY A 137 -14.47 13.21 -1.37
CA GLY A 137 -14.01 14.60 -1.48
C GLY A 137 -12.51 14.80 -1.70
N GLY A 138 -11.72 13.73 -1.73
CA GLY A 138 -10.29 13.76 -2.05
C GLY A 138 -10.00 13.39 -3.51
N SER A 139 -8.74 13.50 -3.90
CA SER A 139 -8.25 12.95 -5.17
C SER A 139 -7.13 11.94 -4.92
N VAL A 140 -6.92 11.07 -5.91
CA VAL A 140 -5.91 9.99 -5.82
C VAL A 140 -4.53 10.59 -6.05
N SER A 141 -3.52 10.12 -5.29
CA SER A 141 -2.15 10.58 -5.49
C SER A 141 -1.56 10.04 -6.81
N HIS A 142 -0.57 10.77 -7.36
CA HIS A 142 0.17 10.31 -8.54
C HIS A 142 0.77 8.90 -8.34
N GLY A 143 1.36 8.64 -7.17
CA GLY A 143 1.93 7.33 -6.83
C GLY A 143 0.88 6.22 -6.83
N THR A 144 -0.29 6.46 -6.24
CA THR A 144 -1.39 5.48 -6.23
C THR A 144 -1.87 5.14 -7.64
N VAL A 145 -2.01 6.16 -8.52
CA VAL A 145 -2.42 5.92 -9.92
C VAL A 145 -1.34 5.14 -10.67
N THR A 146 -0.06 5.44 -10.45
CA THR A 146 1.06 4.69 -11.04
C THR A 146 1.03 3.22 -10.63
N THR A 147 0.86 2.92 -9.34
CA THR A 147 0.74 1.54 -8.84
C THR A 147 -0.50 0.83 -9.42
N MET A 148 -1.64 1.52 -9.54
CA MET A 148 -2.83 0.98 -10.21
C MET A 148 -2.57 0.63 -11.67
N LEU A 149 -1.84 1.48 -12.41
CA LEU A 149 -1.49 1.22 -13.81
C LEU A 149 -0.51 0.04 -13.96
N GLU A 150 0.47 -0.10 -13.08
CA GLU A 150 1.39 -1.25 -13.10
C GLU A 150 0.63 -2.57 -12.90
N ASN A 151 -0.38 -2.56 -12.04
CA ASN A 151 -1.24 -3.72 -11.77
C ASN A 151 -2.41 -3.88 -12.76
N LEU A 152 -2.57 -2.97 -13.71
CA LEU A 152 -3.65 -3.04 -14.70
C LEU A 152 -3.58 -4.33 -15.52
N GLY A 153 -4.71 -5.05 -15.57
CA GLY A 153 -4.80 -6.35 -16.24
C GLY A 153 -4.25 -7.53 -15.43
N ASN A 154 -3.68 -7.30 -14.24
CA ASN A 154 -3.28 -8.36 -13.33
C ASN A 154 -4.48 -8.93 -12.58
N ALA A 155 -4.31 -10.11 -12.00
CA ALA A 155 -5.31 -10.69 -11.12
C ALA A 155 -5.41 -9.89 -9.80
N GLY A 156 -6.59 -9.91 -9.20
CA GLY A 156 -6.77 -9.59 -7.80
C GLY A 156 -6.18 -10.67 -6.89
N ALA A 157 -6.29 -10.49 -5.59
CA ALA A 157 -5.87 -11.48 -4.60
C ALA A 157 -6.80 -11.46 -3.39
N ALA A 158 -6.93 -12.62 -2.75
CA ALA A 158 -7.54 -12.80 -1.44
C ALA A 158 -6.70 -13.81 -0.65
N ARG A 159 -6.92 -13.89 0.65
CA ARG A 159 -6.36 -14.99 1.45
C ARG A 159 -7.44 -16.03 1.70
N GLU A 160 -7.14 -17.29 1.41
CA GLU A 160 -8.02 -18.44 1.67
C GLU A 160 -7.23 -19.53 2.38
N ASN A 161 -7.75 -20.01 3.49
CA ASN A 161 -7.09 -21.04 4.32
C ASN A 161 -5.61 -20.73 4.63
N GLY A 162 -5.32 -19.47 4.92
CA GLY A 162 -3.96 -19.01 5.26
C GLY A 162 -3.04 -18.76 4.05
N VAL A 163 -3.49 -19.00 2.81
CA VAL A 163 -2.68 -18.85 1.59
C VAL A 163 -3.23 -17.71 0.73
N ILE A 164 -2.35 -16.89 0.16
CA ILE A 164 -2.74 -15.87 -0.80
C ILE A 164 -3.02 -16.54 -2.14
N VAL A 165 -4.26 -16.37 -2.64
CA VAL A 165 -4.73 -16.95 -3.89
C VAL A 165 -5.10 -15.86 -4.90
N PRO A 166 -4.81 -16.06 -6.19
CA PRO A 166 -5.24 -15.13 -7.22
C PRO A 166 -6.77 -15.18 -7.39
N LYS A 167 -7.39 -14.02 -7.54
CA LYS A 167 -8.83 -13.84 -7.81
C LYS A 167 -9.00 -12.88 -8.98
N PRO A 168 -10.12 -12.89 -9.67
CA PRO A 168 -10.44 -11.81 -10.60
C PRO A 168 -10.49 -10.45 -9.87
N MET A 169 -10.03 -9.39 -10.49
CA MET A 169 -10.22 -8.04 -9.96
C MET A 169 -11.73 -7.75 -9.88
N GLY A 170 -12.22 -7.28 -8.72
CA GLY A 170 -13.64 -7.09 -8.49
C GLY A 170 -14.43 -8.40 -8.49
N ASP A 171 -13.84 -9.51 -8.02
CA ASP A 171 -14.50 -10.83 -7.93
C ASP A 171 -15.86 -10.74 -7.24
N LYS A 172 -15.89 -10.07 -6.11
CA LYS A 172 -17.11 -9.80 -5.33
C LYS A 172 -17.41 -8.31 -5.28
N GLY A 173 -18.69 -7.98 -5.20
CA GLY A 173 -19.16 -6.61 -4.99
C GLY A 173 -20.36 -6.60 -4.07
N LYS A 174 -20.41 -5.65 -3.15
CA LYS A 174 -21.51 -5.50 -2.18
C LYS A 174 -21.70 -4.05 -1.76
N ILE A 175 -22.84 -3.74 -1.16
CA ILE A 175 -23.07 -2.46 -0.50
C ILE A 175 -22.54 -2.58 0.94
N ILE A 176 -21.71 -1.64 1.34
CA ILE A 176 -21.17 -1.52 2.70
C ILE A 176 -21.73 -0.25 3.34
N ASP A 177 -22.10 -0.36 4.60
CA ASP A 177 -22.51 0.77 5.43
C ASP A 177 -21.29 1.32 6.17
N PHE A 178 -20.82 2.50 5.78
CA PHE A 178 -19.69 3.19 6.41
C PHE A 178 -20.13 4.10 7.59
N GLY A 179 -21.31 3.83 8.15
CA GLY A 179 -21.88 4.58 9.26
C GLY A 179 -22.55 5.89 8.84
N LYS A 180 -21.89 6.74 8.07
CA LYS A 180 -22.46 7.99 7.56
C LYS A 180 -23.24 7.84 6.25
N PHE A 181 -22.93 6.82 5.47
CA PHE A 181 -23.54 6.55 4.17
C PHE A 181 -23.27 5.10 3.76
N LYS A 182 -24.11 4.60 2.87
CA LYS A 182 -23.91 3.30 2.20
C LYS A 182 -23.24 3.51 0.86
N HIS A 183 -22.23 2.72 0.56
CA HIS A 183 -21.51 2.79 -0.72
C HIS A 183 -21.26 1.40 -1.29
N PHE A 184 -21.28 1.30 -2.61
CA PHE A 184 -20.94 0.05 -3.27
C PHE A 184 -19.42 -0.14 -3.24
N ALA A 185 -18.96 -1.33 -2.86
CA ALA A 185 -17.56 -1.67 -2.80
C ALA A 185 -17.28 -2.99 -3.54
N MET A 186 -16.09 -3.12 -4.10
CA MET A 186 -15.64 -4.33 -4.79
C MET A 186 -14.31 -4.81 -4.23
N THR A 187 -14.03 -6.12 -4.36
CA THR A 187 -12.76 -6.71 -3.93
C THR A 187 -11.57 -6.21 -4.76
N ILE A 188 -10.47 -5.96 -4.06
CA ILE A 188 -9.19 -5.56 -4.63
C ILE A 188 -8.03 -6.31 -3.95
N PRO A 189 -6.87 -6.48 -4.63
CA PRO A 189 -5.66 -7.01 -4.01
C PRO A 189 -4.96 -5.92 -3.20
N TRP A 190 -5.28 -5.80 -1.93
CA TRP A 190 -4.73 -4.77 -1.06
C TRP A 190 -3.80 -5.37 -0.01
N GLY A 191 -2.90 -4.57 0.55
CA GLY A 191 -1.88 -5.00 1.49
C GLY A 191 -2.38 -5.81 2.69
N ASP A 192 -3.60 -5.50 3.16
CA ASP A 192 -4.25 -6.19 4.29
C ASP A 192 -4.44 -7.69 4.08
N VAL A 193 -4.51 -8.16 2.84
CA VAL A 193 -4.51 -9.61 2.52
C VAL A 193 -3.25 -10.30 3.08
N SER A 194 -2.13 -9.57 3.17
CA SER A 194 -0.89 -10.02 3.82
C SER A 194 -0.82 -9.61 5.28
N THR A 195 -0.96 -8.32 5.57
CA THR A 195 -0.67 -7.76 6.90
C THR A 195 -1.69 -8.19 7.95
N ALA A 196 -2.98 -8.17 7.66
CA ALA A 196 -4.01 -8.54 8.63
C ALA A 196 -3.91 -10.01 9.06
N HIS A 197 -3.46 -10.90 8.17
CA HIS A 197 -3.14 -12.28 8.56
C HIS A 197 -1.95 -12.34 9.53
N HIS A 198 -0.92 -11.55 9.29
CA HIS A 198 0.23 -11.48 10.18
C HIS A 198 -0.16 -10.96 11.57
N THR A 199 -1.04 -9.97 11.61
CA THR A 199 -1.51 -9.30 12.83
C THR A 199 -2.51 -10.13 13.63
N THR A 200 -3.35 -10.93 12.95
CA THR A 200 -4.51 -11.61 13.59
C THR A 200 -4.47 -13.13 13.51
N GLY A 201 -3.77 -13.71 12.53
CA GLY A 201 -3.82 -15.15 12.26
C GLY A 201 -5.07 -15.61 11.51
N ILE A 202 -6.04 -14.71 11.23
CA ILE A 202 -7.28 -15.07 10.52
C ILE A 202 -6.96 -15.63 9.14
N PRO A 203 -7.46 -16.86 8.80
CA PRO A 203 -7.03 -17.55 7.59
C PRO A 203 -7.71 -17.10 6.29
N ASN A 204 -8.86 -16.42 6.36
CA ASN A 204 -9.59 -15.97 5.17
C ASN A 204 -9.78 -14.45 5.24
N ILE A 205 -9.22 -13.73 4.26
CA ILE A 205 -9.22 -12.26 4.25
C ILE A 205 -9.53 -11.74 2.86
N GLU A 206 -10.50 -10.84 2.80
CA GLU A 206 -10.87 -10.09 1.61
C GLU A 206 -10.81 -8.59 1.89
N THR A 207 -10.33 -7.84 0.92
CA THR A 207 -10.28 -6.37 1.00
C THR A 207 -11.13 -5.75 -0.10
N TYR A 208 -11.81 -4.68 0.24
CA TYR A 208 -12.75 -4.00 -0.62
C TYR A 208 -12.42 -2.51 -0.73
N VAL A 209 -12.74 -1.91 -1.87
CA VAL A 209 -12.68 -0.46 -2.08
C VAL A 209 -14.03 0.07 -2.54
N GLY A 210 -14.44 1.20 -1.98
CA GLY A 210 -15.64 1.89 -2.43
C GLY A 210 -15.48 2.42 -3.86
N VAL A 211 -16.40 2.05 -4.75
CA VAL A 211 -16.40 2.46 -6.16
C VAL A 211 -17.81 2.74 -6.65
N PRO A 212 -17.99 3.56 -7.68
CA PRO A 212 -19.28 3.64 -8.38
C PRO A 212 -19.68 2.28 -8.95
N LYS A 213 -20.95 1.88 -8.78
CA LYS A 213 -21.46 0.57 -9.25
C LYS A 213 -21.23 0.36 -10.77
N LEU A 214 -21.25 1.43 -11.54
CA LEU A 214 -20.94 1.37 -12.97
C LEU A 214 -19.49 0.95 -13.22
N ALA A 215 -18.53 1.46 -12.43
CA ALA A 215 -17.12 1.08 -12.55
C ALA A 215 -16.90 -0.41 -12.27
N TYR A 216 -17.63 -0.98 -11.29
CA TYR A 216 -17.60 -2.43 -11.04
C TYR A 216 -18.01 -3.26 -12.26
N TRP A 217 -19.08 -2.86 -12.95
CA TRP A 217 -19.51 -3.58 -14.15
C TRP A 217 -18.48 -3.50 -15.28
N PHE A 218 -17.82 -2.36 -15.48
CA PHE A 218 -16.69 -2.25 -16.40
C PHE A 218 -15.53 -3.17 -15.99
N MET A 219 -15.23 -3.24 -14.70
CA MET A 219 -14.18 -4.15 -14.18
C MET A 219 -14.53 -5.63 -14.40
N LYS A 220 -15.79 -6.02 -14.32
CA LYS A 220 -16.22 -7.40 -14.65
C LYS A 220 -15.95 -7.77 -16.11
N LEU A 221 -15.96 -6.79 -17.02
CA LEU A 221 -15.66 -7.00 -18.44
C LEU A 221 -14.16 -6.93 -18.78
N GLN A 222 -13.31 -6.59 -17.79
CA GLN A 222 -11.87 -6.39 -18.04
C GLN A 222 -11.18 -7.62 -18.63
N PHE A 223 -11.67 -8.83 -18.39
CA PHE A 223 -11.09 -10.07 -18.93
C PHE A 223 -11.02 -10.04 -20.47
N LEU A 224 -11.95 -9.37 -21.14
CA LEU A 224 -11.95 -9.18 -22.60
C LEU A 224 -10.79 -8.29 -23.06
N PHE A 225 -10.36 -7.36 -22.21
CA PHE A 225 -9.33 -6.36 -22.53
C PHE A 225 -7.99 -6.63 -21.86
N ASN A 226 -7.90 -7.63 -20.97
CA ASN A 226 -6.67 -7.96 -20.25
C ASN A 226 -5.42 -8.14 -21.14
N PRO A 227 -5.47 -8.80 -22.32
CA PRO A 227 -4.31 -8.91 -23.19
C PRO A 227 -3.78 -7.55 -23.63
N ILE A 228 -4.68 -6.61 -23.94
CA ILE A 228 -4.36 -5.23 -24.33
C ILE A 228 -3.82 -4.45 -23.12
N LEU A 229 -4.50 -4.55 -21.98
CA LEU A 229 -4.14 -3.85 -20.76
C LEU A 229 -2.78 -4.29 -20.16
N ARG A 230 -2.38 -5.54 -20.40
CA ARG A 230 -1.05 -6.07 -20.02
C ARG A 230 0.07 -5.59 -20.92
N SER A 231 -0.24 -5.05 -22.11
CA SER A 231 0.76 -4.58 -23.05
C SER A 231 1.65 -3.50 -22.44
N ARG A 232 2.97 -3.70 -22.53
CA ARG A 232 3.98 -2.73 -22.08
C ARG A 232 3.82 -1.37 -22.80
N PHE A 233 3.43 -1.42 -24.06
CA PHE A 233 3.20 -0.20 -24.86
C PHE A 233 2.02 0.60 -24.29
N ILE A 234 0.88 -0.04 -24.05
CA ILE A 234 -0.30 0.61 -23.47
C ILE A 234 0.00 1.16 -22.06
N LYS A 235 0.63 0.36 -21.19
CA LYS A 235 1.03 0.81 -19.85
C LYS A 235 1.95 2.03 -19.92
N LYS A 236 2.92 2.04 -20.83
CA LYS A 236 3.82 3.19 -21.02
C LYS A 236 3.10 4.45 -21.50
N GLN A 237 2.15 4.33 -22.42
CA GLN A 237 1.34 5.47 -22.90
C GLN A 237 0.45 6.03 -21.76
N LEU A 238 -0.20 5.14 -21.00
CA LEU A 238 -1.00 5.54 -19.85
C LEU A 238 -0.14 6.20 -18.77
N GLN A 239 1.06 5.67 -18.47
CA GLN A 239 1.99 6.27 -17.53
C GLN A 239 2.42 7.67 -17.99
N ASN A 240 2.76 7.85 -19.26
CA ASN A 240 3.10 9.18 -19.80
C ASN A 240 1.94 10.18 -19.67
N TYR A 241 0.71 9.71 -19.80
CA TYR A 241 -0.48 10.54 -19.58
C TYR A 241 -0.62 10.93 -18.10
N VAL A 242 -0.46 9.96 -17.19
CA VAL A 242 -0.50 10.19 -15.74
C VAL A 242 0.57 11.18 -15.32
N ASP A 243 1.81 11.00 -15.77
CA ASP A 243 2.94 11.86 -15.44
C ASP A 243 2.72 13.32 -15.88
N LYS A 244 1.96 13.54 -16.97
CA LYS A 244 1.65 14.88 -17.49
C LYS A 244 0.42 15.53 -16.86
N LYS A 245 -0.57 14.74 -16.46
CA LYS A 245 -1.90 15.25 -16.09
C LYS A 245 -2.25 15.09 -14.62
N ILE A 246 -1.65 14.14 -13.92
CA ILE A 246 -1.97 13.84 -12.52
C ILE A 246 -0.85 14.32 -11.62
N THR A 247 -1.01 15.50 -11.07
CA THR A 247 -0.05 16.13 -10.14
C THR A 247 -0.27 15.73 -8.68
N GLY A 248 -1.32 14.90 -8.42
CA GLY A 248 -1.75 14.56 -7.07
C GLY A 248 -2.75 15.58 -6.48
N PRO A 249 -3.23 15.34 -5.26
CA PRO A 249 -4.19 16.22 -4.61
C PRO A 249 -3.58 17.60 -4.30
N THR A 250 -4.35 18.65 -4.52
CA THR A 250 -4.01 19.99 -4.03
C THR A 250 -4.15 20.04 -2.50
N GLU A 251 -3.52 21.02 -1.83
CA GLU A 251 -3.65 21.21 -0.38
C GLU A 251 -5.12 21.30 0.06
N HIS A 252 -5.95 22.00 -0.71
CA HIS A 252 -7.38 22.12 -0.45
C HIS A 252 -8.14 20.78 -0.60
N GLN A 253 -7.81 19.96 -1.58
CA GLN A 253 -8.39 18.62 -1.76
C GLN A 253 -7.92 17.66 -0.65
N SER A 254 -6.67 17.77 -0.21
CA SER A 254 -6.14 16.98 0.91
C SER A 254 -6.81 17.34 2.25
N GLN A 255 -7.18 18.61 2.44
CA GLN A 255 -7.87 19.08 3.65
C GLN A 255 -9.34 18.69 3.70
N LYS A 256 -10.03 18.59 2.55
CA LYS A 256 -11.45 18.23 2.44
C LYS A 256 -11.69 16.73 2.29
N GLY A 257 -10.66 15.96 1.89
CA GLY A 257 -10.74 14.52 1.73
C GLY A 257 -11.04 13.85 3.07
N GLN A 258 -12.05 12.98 3.08
CA GLN A 258 -12.37 12.12 4.22
C GLN A 258 -12.23 10.67 3.77
N SER A 259 -11.57 9.87 4.60
CA SER A 259 -11.44 8.43 4.40
C SER A 259 -12.28 7.72 5.44
N PHE A 260 -12.99 6.71 5.00
CA PHE A 260 -13.81 5.85 5.83
C PHE A 260 -13.30 4.43 5.71
N ILE A 261 -13.21 3.74 6.82
CA ILE A 261 -12.86 2.33 6.89
C ILE A 261 -14.02 1.54 7.49
N TRP A 262 -14.09 0.30 7.13
CA TRP A 262 -15.06 -0.66 7.64
C TRP A 262 -14.41 -2.03 7.76
N GLY A 263 -14.85 -2.82 8.72
CA GLY A 263 -14.39 -4.19 8.89
C GLY A 263 -15.46 -5.09 9.48
N LYS A 264 -15.39 -6.36 9.12
CA LYS A 264 -16.26 -7.43 9.63
C LYS A 264 -15.46 -8.69 9.87
N ALA A 265 -15.50 -9.19 11.09
CA ALA A 265 -15.00 -10.51 11.45
C ALA A 265 -16.15 -11.51 11.61
N THR A 266 -15.94 -12.77 11.20
CA THR A 266 -16.95 -13.82 11.23
C THR A 266 -16.32 -15.13 11.66
N ILE A 267 -17.00 -15.90 12.52
CA ILE A 267 -16.71 -17.32 12.79
C ILE A 267 -17.56 -18.23 11.92
N THR A 268 -17.13 -19.48 11.73
CA THR A 268 -17.81 -20.46 10.87
C THR A 268 -19.25 -20.72 11.32
N GLU A 269 -19.57 -20.54 12.59
CA GLU A 269 -20.92 -20.73 13.17
C GLU A 269 -21.86 -19.52 12.98
N GLY A 270 -21.46 -18.51 12.19
CA GLY A 270 -22.32 -17.37 11.84
C GLY A 270 -22.30 -16.20 12.82
N LYS A 271 -21.57 -16.25 13.93
CA LYS A 271 -21.36 -15.10 14.81
C LYS A 271 -20.47 -14.06 14.11
N THR A 272 -20.85 -12.81 14.18
CA THR A 272 -20.12 -11.70 13.53
C THR A 272 -19.87 -10.55 14.50
N ASP A 273 -18.78 -9.81 14.28
CA ASP A 273 -18.54 -8.46 14.81
C ASP A 273 -18.16 -7.52 13.66
N GLU A 274 -18.72 -6.30 13.69
CA GLU A 274 -18.61 -5.32 12.60
C GLU A 274 -18.30 -3.93 13.18
N ALA A 275 -17.42 -3.19 12.52
CA ALA A 275 -17.06 -1.83 12.93
C ALA A 275 -16.62 -0.93 11.75
#